data_b0f52ebf1121ca331887826953be6a98
#
_entry.id   b0f52ebf1121ca331887826953be6a98
#
_cell.length_a   1.000
_cell.length_b   1.000
_cell.length_c   1.000
_cell.angle_alpha   90.00
_cell.angle_beta   90.00
_cell.angle_gamma   90.00
#
_symmetry.space_group_name_H-M   'P 1'
#
loop_
_entity.id
_entity.type
_entity.pdbx_description
1 polymer ?
#
loop_
_entity_poly.entity_id
_entity_poly.type
_entity_poly.pdbx_seq_one_letter_code
_entity_poly.pdbx_strand_id
1 'polypeptide(L)'
;MQKRILVVSDNLFDQVNGVVTTFNNIKKQAELHGYDIDIINPSHFKYIDAPRYPEVKLSCTRGIEKMIDDIDPDYIHICTEGPIGLAARGYCRKRKFNYNTSYHTKFPEFIKKIYGIPKWITYAYVRWFHKDSTVVLTTTQTMVDELKEHKFRPNVIPWTRGVDRDLLQPTSHKADSDKTVLLYVGRVSKEKSLDDLCVLSNNEKYHVQIVGDGPYRKRLEKKYPLVEFVGYKSGSELADYYVDADVFVFPSAADTFGIVIIEAMSLGCPVAAYPVPGPIDIIEQGRNGIMDPNLETAIEECLKLDRHRVYISSFRWTWENCWEIFKDNLISIKPH
;
A
#
# COMPACT_ATOMS: atom_id res chain seq x y z
N MET A 1 5.59 28.19 -16.52
CA MET A 1 6.23 26.88 -16.77
C MET A 1 5.56 25.86 -15.87
N GLN A 2 5.30 24.67 -16.35
CA GLN A 2 4.77 23.56 -15.57
C GLN A 2 5.83 23.12 -14.56
N LYS A 3 5.45 22.93 -13.28
CA LYS A 3 6.38 22.48 -12.24
C LYS A 3 6.66 21.00 -12.40
N ARG A 4 7.92 20.63 -12.25
CA ARG A 4 8.41 19.27 -12.52
C ARG A 4 8.82 18.56 -11.24
N ILE A 5 8.23 17.39 -10.99
CA ILE A 5 8.50 16.55 -9.83
C ILE A 5 9.21 15.28 -10.30
N LEU A 6 10.38 15.00 -9.77
CA LEU A 6 11.04 13.72 -9.97
C LEU A 6 10.70 12.76 -8.82
N VAL A 7 10.13 11.62 -9.17
CA VAL A 7 9.89 10.49 -8.28
C VAL A 7 10.93 9.40 -8.56
N VAL A 8 11.61 8.93 -7.53
CA VAL A 8 12.63 7.89 -7.63
C VAL A 8 12.19 6.65 -6.86
N SER A 9 12.14 5.49 -7.52
CA SER A 9 11.61 4.26 -6.93
C SER A 9 12.40 3.01 -7.38
N ASP A 10 12.54 2.05 -6.48
CA ASP A 10 13.07 0.71 -6.80
C ASP A 10 11.98 -0.28 -7.25
N ASN A 11 10.72 0.16 -7.37
CA ASN A 11 9.62 -0.64 -7.89
C ASN A 11 9.49 -0.48 -9.40
N LEU A 12 9.24 -1.58 -10.12
CA LEU A 12 8.77 -1.54 -11.50
C LEU A 12 7.31 -1.06 -11.55
N PHE A 13 7.01 -0.11 -12.44
CA PHE A 13 5.68 0.52 -12.52
C PHE A 13 4.65 -0.28 -13.33
N ASP A 14 5.03 -1.44 -13.86
CA ASP A 14 4.15 -2.47 -14.42
C ASP A 14 3.66 -3.50 -13.38
N GLN A 15 4.19 -3.43 -12.15
CA GLN A 15 3.77 -4.30 -11.07
C GLN A 15 2.56 -3.74 -10.31
N VAL A 16 1.66 -4.63 -9.87
CA VAL A 16 0.53 -4.26 -9.02
C VAL A 16 0.94 -4.29 -7.56
N ASN A 17 1.22 -3.14 -6.98
CA ASN A 17 1.49 -2.96 -5.56
C ASN A 17 1.08 -1.56 -5.08
N GLY A 18 0.92 -1.38 -3.75
CA GLY A 18 0.40 -0.15 -3.17
C GLY A 18 1.23 1.11 -3.46
N VAL A 19 2.55 1.00 -3.67
CA VAL A 19 3.43 2.13 -4.01
C VAL A 19 3.16 2.57 -5.45
N VAL A 20 3.13 1.62 -6.38
CA VAL A 20 2.86 1.86 -7.81
C VAL A 20 1.46 2.45 -7.99
N THR A 21 0.44 1.85 -7.35
CA THR A 21 -0.93 2.38 -7.36
C THR A 21 -0.97 3.82 -6.85
N THR A 22 -0.26 4.12 -5.77
CA THR A 22 -0.21 5.48 -5.21
C THR A 22 0.36 6.46 -6.22
N PHE A 23 1.55 6.20 -6.79
CA PHE A 23 2.19 7.16 -7.69
C PHE A 23 1.52 7.27 -9.06
N ASN A 24 0.88 6.22 -9.56
CA ASN A 24 0.06 6.31 -10.77
C ASN A 24 -1.14 7.26 -10.55
N ASN A 25 -1.79 7.21 -9.40
CA ASN A 25 -2.89 8.13 -9.10
C ASN A 25 -2.40 9.54 -8.75
N ILE A 26 -1.28 9.68 -8.03
CA ILE A 26 -0.65 10.99 -7.79
C ILE A 26 -0.25 11.65 -9.10
N LYS A 27 0.25 10.90 -10.08
CA LYS A 27 0.57 11.44 -11.41
C LYS A 27 -0.67 11.99 -12.11
N LYS A 28 -1.79 11.25 -12.10
CA LYS A 28 -3.06 11.75 -12.65
C LYS A 28 -3.51 13.06 -11.97
N GLN A 29 -3.42 13.12 -10.64
CA GLN A 29 -3.77 14.33 -9.90
C GLN A 29 -2.80 15.49 -10.17
N ALA A 30 -1.51 15.23 -10.26
CA ALA A 30 -0.50 16.23 -10.59
C ALA A 30 -0.77 16.90 -11.93
N GLU A 31 -1.08 16.12 -12.96
CA GLU A 31 -1.44 16.61 -14.30
C GLU A 31 -2.65 17.56 -14.26
N LEU A 32 -3.69 17.23 -13.48
CA LEU A 32 -4.87 18.08 -13.29
C LEU A 32 -4.54 19.43 -12.64
N HIS A 33 -3.46 19.48 -11.83
CA HIS A 33 -3.03 20.67 -11.09
C HIS A 33 -1.83 21.39 -11.73
N GLY A 34 -1.45 21.05 -12.97
CA GLY A 34 -0.40 21.73 -13.70
C GLY A 34 1.03 21.36 -13.26
N TYR A 35 1.21 20.16 -12.69
CA TYR A 35 2.49 19.55 -12.40
C TYR A 35 2.78 18.40 -13.36
N ASP A 36 4.06 18.16 -13.64
CA ASP A 36 4.53 17.00 -14.38
C ASP A 36 5.33 16.07 -13.46
N ILE A 37 5.13 14.76 -13.55
CA ILE A 37 5.86 13.78 -12.76
C ILE A 37 6.67 12.86 -13.65
N ASP A 38 7.98 13.00 -13.56
CA ASP A 38 8.95 12.06 -14.12
C ASP A 38 9.27 10.97 -13.09
N ILE A 39 9.40 9.73 -13.54
CA ILE A 39 9.67 8.58 -12.66
C ILE A 39 10.94 7.87 -13.10
N ILE A 40 11.95 7.83 -12.23
CA ILE A 40 13.13 6.96 -12.40
C ILE A 40 12.90 5.67 -11.61
N ASN A 41 12.93 4.53 -12.32
CA ASN A 41 12.66 3.21 -11.76
C ASN A 41 13.57 2.13 -12.39
N PRO A 42 13.50 0.85 -11.98
CA PRO A 42 14.37 -0.21 -12.52
C PRO A 42 14.34 -0.38 -14.03
N SER A 43 13.26 -0.01 -14.73
CA SER A 43 13.20 -0.14 -16.19
C SER A 43 14.26 0.68 -16.95
N HIS A 44 14.82 1.72 -16.29
CA HIS A 44 15.88 2.57 -16.85
C HIS A 44 17.28 1.97 -16.70
N PHE A 45 17.42 0.84 -16.03
CA PHE A 45 18.71 0.27 -15.65
C PHE A 45 18.78 -1.23 -15.96
N LYS A 46 19.99 -1.76 -16.01
CA LYS A 46 20.18 -3.22 -15.88
C LYS A 46 19.96 -3.60 -14.42
N TYR A 47 19.17 -4.63 -14.18
CA TYR A 47 18.89 -5.14 -12.85
C TYR A 47 18.93 -6.67 -12.80
N ILE A 48 19.04 -7.20 -11.59
CA ILE A 48 18.87 -8.61 -11.28
C ILE A 48 17.80 -8.75 -10.20
N ASP A 49 17.17 -9.89 -10.13
CA ASP A 49 16.19 -10.19 -9.07
C ASP A 49 16.92 -10.39 -7.74
N ALA A 50 16.34 -9.85 -6.66
CA ALA A 50 16.90 -10.08 -5.34
C ALA A 50 16.77 -11.55 -4.94
N PRO A 51 17.82 -12.17 -4.36
CA PRO A 51 17.76 -13.53 -3.86
C PRO A 51 16.59 -13.72 -2.88
N ARG A 52 15.83 -14.82 -3.02
CA ARG A 52 14.64 -15.16 -2.20
C ARG A 52 13.43 -14.25 -2.35
N TYR A 53 13.54 -13.12 -3.09
CA TYR A 53 12.41 -12.20 -3.32
C TYR A 53 12.52 -11.54 -4.71
N PRO A 54 12.18 -12.28 -5.78
CA PRO A 54 12.40 -11.86 -7.17
C PRO A 54 11.67 -10.58 -7.59
N GLU A 55 10.70 -10.14 -6.81
CA GLU A 55 9.96 -8.90 -7.08
C GLU A 55 10.75 -7.65 -6.76
N VAL A 56 11.72 -7.74 -5.84
CA VAL A 56 12.66 -6.66 -5.56
C VAL A 56 13.78 -6.71 -6.60
N LYS A 57 14.00 -5.59 -7.30
CA LYS A 57 15.01 -5.44 -8.34
C LYS A 57 16.25 -4.74 -7.78
N LEU A 58 17.39 -5.40 -7.94
CA LEU A 58 18.69 -4.82 -7.59
C LEU A 58 19.29 -4.20 -8.84
N SER A 59 19.13 -2.88 -8.98
CA SER A 59 19.48 -2.13 -10.17
C SER A 59 20.91 -1.60 -10.15
N CYS A 60 21.58 -1.63 -11.32
CA CYS A 60 22.84 -0.93 -11.54
C CYS A 60 22.54 0.55 -11.84
N THR A 61 22.80 1.43 -10.88
CA THR A 61 22.39 2.85 -10.91
C THR A 61 23.33 3.77 -11.69
N ARG A 62 24.21 3.20 -12.52
CA ARG A 62 25.17 3.99 -13.33
C ARG A 62 24.42 4.94 -14.27
N GLY A 63 24.75 6.23 -14.19
CA GLY A 63 24.14 7.27 -15.04
C GLY A 63 22.95 7.98 -14.42
N ILE A 64 22.50 7.60 -13.22
CA ILE A 64 21.34 8.25 -12.55
C ILE A 64 21.58 9.77 -12.34
N GLU A 65 22.81 10.20 -12.02
CA GLU A 65 23.14 11.61 -11.85
C GLU A 65 22.81 12.42 -13.12
N LYS A 66 23.22 11.91 -14.30
CA LYS A 66 22.92 12.53 -15.59
C LYS A 66 21.41 12.54 -15.87
N MET A 67 20.70 11.46 -15.57
CA MET A 67 19.25 11.41 -15.78
C MET A 67 18.52 12.47 -14.94
N ILE A 68 18.95 12.66 -13.69
CA ILE A 68 18.39 13.72 -12.81
C ILE A 68 18.70 15.10 -13.38
N ASP A 69 19.93 15.34 -13.86
CA ASP A 69 20.30 16.61 -14.49
C ASP A 69 19.53 16.87 -15.79
N ASP A 70 19.32 15.86 -16.63
CA ASP A 70 18.58 15.95 -17.91
C ASP A 70 17.08 16.24 -17.67
N ILE A 71 16.49 15.72 -16.57
CA ILE A 71 15.11 16.01 -16.16
C ILE A 71 14.98 17.44 -15.64
N ASP A 72 16.00 17.99 -14.97
CA ASP A 72 16.01 19.31 -14.31
C ASP A 72 14.75 19.56 -13.45
N PRO A 73 14.52 18.75 -12.40
CA PRO A 73 13.29 18.82 -11.61
C PRO A 73 13.28 20.02 -10.65
N ASP A 74 12.08 20.55 -10.34
CA ASP A 74 11.87 21.52 -9.26
C ASP A 74 11.84 20.85 -7.89
N TYR A 75 11.38 19.58 -7.84
CA TYR A 75 11.20 18.79 -6.62
C TYR A 75 11.69 17.37 -6.80
N ILE A 76 12.30 16.79 -5.76
CA ILE A 76 12.74 15.38 -5.76
C ILE A 76 12.08 14.63 -4.60
N HIS A 77 11.43 13.52 -4.92
CA HIS A 77 10.85 12.59 -3.95
C HIS A 77 11.43 11.18 -4.14
N ILE A 78 12.06 10.65 -3.09
CA ILE A 78 12.66 9.30 -3.10
C ILE A 78 11.73 8.35 -2.35
N CYS A 79 11.11 7.41 -3.10
CA CYS A 79 10.07 6.53 -2.59
C CYS A 79 10.55 5.33 -1.81
N THR A 80 11.77 4.86 -2.09
CA THR A 80 12.23 3.55 -1.62
C THR A 80 13.70 3.59 -1.20
N GLU A 81 14.06 2.68 -0.29
CA GLU A 81 15.37 2.62 0.35
C GLU A 81 16.36 1.69 -0.38
N GLY A 82 16.03 1.28 -1.61
CA GLY A 82 16.85 0.37 -2.41
C GLY A 82 17.99 1.08 -3.17
N PRO A 83 18.63 0.36 -4.12
CA PRO A 83 19.81 0.86 -4.85
C PRO A 83 19.58 2.18 -5.58
N ILE A 84 18.41 2.35 -6.24
CA ILE A 84 18.09 3.57 -7.00
C ILE A 84 17.85 4.73 -6.03
N GLY A 85 17.09 4.50 -4.96
CA GLY A 85 16.89 5.49 -3.91
C GLY A 85 18.20 5.92 -3.24
N LEU A 86 19.10 4.97 -2.96
CA LEU A 86 20.43 5.26 -2.40
C LEU A 86 21.28 6.14 -3.33
N ALA A 87 21.29 5.85 -4.63
CA ALA A 87 22.05 6.60 -5.61
C ALA A 87 21.50 8.03 -5.76
N ALA A 88 20.18 8.19 -5.85
CA ALA A 88 19.53 9.50 -5.90
C ALA A 88 19.82 10.33 -4.64
N ARG A 89 19.68 9.70 -3.45
CA ARG A 89 20.04 10.32 -2.17
C ARG A 89 21.51 10.80 -2.16
N GLY A 90 22.43 9.95 -2.63
CA GLY A 90 23.86 10.29 -2.73
C GLY A 90 24.09 11.52 -3.61
N TYR A 91 23.41 11.57 -4.75
CA TYR A 91 23.47 12.70 -5.68
C TYR A 91 22.89 13.99 -5.06
N CYS A 92 21.70 13.92 -4.45
CA CYS A 92 21.10 15.10 -3.78
C CYS A 92 22.03 15.66 -2.70
N ARG A 93 22.67 14.82 -1.90
CA ARG A 93 23.65 15.25 -0.88
C ARG A 93 24.88 15.91 -1.50
N LYS A 94 25.44 15.36 -2.59
CA LYS A 94 26.58 15.90 -3.32
C LYS A 94 26.27 17.31 -3.87
N ARG A 95 25.06 17.48 -4.40
CA ARG A 95 24.56 18.75 -4.99
C ARG A 95 23.97 19.70 -3.94
N LYS A 96 23.82 19.28 -2.69
CA LYS A 96 23.14 20.01 -1.62
C LYS A 96 21.69 20.35 -1.97
N PHE A 97 21.03 19.47 -2.69
CA PHE A 97 19.60 19.58 -3.02
C PHE A 97 18.75 19.15 -1.82
N ASN A 98 17.66 19.88 -1.58
CA ASN A 98 16.59 19.41 -0.71
C ASN A 98 15.85 18.27 -1.41
N TYR A 99 15.36 17.30 -0.64
CA TYR A 99 14.53 16.22 -1.14
C TYR A 99 13.64 15.67 -0.05
N ASN A 100 12.53 15.07 -0.46
CA ASN A 100 11.66 14.34 0.42
C ASN A 100 11.82 12.83 0.22
N THR A 101 11.42 12.07 1.23
CA THR A 101 11.39 10.62 1.15
C THR A 101 10.05 10.09 1.60
N SER A 102 9.74 8.84 1.30
CA SER A 102 8.61 8.13 1.89
C SER A 102 9.00 6.78 2.47
N TYR A 103 8.24 6.36 3.48
CA TYR A 103 8.35 5.08 4.14
C TYR A 103 7.03 4.33 3.97
N HIS A 104 7.00 3.37 3.05
CA HIS A 104 5.77 2.68 2.64
C HIS A 104 5.63 1.27 3.22
N THR A 105 6.74 0.66 3.61
CA THR A 105 6.78 -0.75 3.99
C THR A 105 7.52 -0.89 5.32
N LYS A 106 7.05 -1.77 6.19
CA LYS A 106 7.78 -2.16 7.40
C LYS A 106 9.07 -2.91 7.03
N PHE A 107 10.00 -2.18 6.41
CA PHE A 107 11.24 -2.71 5.87
C PHE A 107 12.04 -3.54 6.89
N PRO A 108 12.19 -3.14 8.18
CA PRO A 108 12.90 -3.93 9.18
C PRO A 108 12.23 -5.28 9.48
N GLU A 109 10.90 -5.31 9.53
CA GLU A 109 10.12 -6.53 9.71
C GLU A 109 10.26 -7.47 8.52
N PHE A 110 10.15 -6.91 7.33
CA PHE A 110 10.29 -7.61 6.07
C PHE A 110 11.68 -8.27 5.93
N ILE A 111 12.75 -7.52 6.14
CA ILE A 111 14.13 -8.00 6.07
C ILE A 111 14.42 -9.06 7.14
N LYS A 112 13.91 -8.88 8.36
CA LYS A 112 14.03 -9.89 9.41
C LYS A 112 13.36 -11.21 8.99
N LYS A 113 12.16 -11.12 8.40
CA LYS A 113 11.38 -12.32 8.00
C LYS A 113 12.05 -13.10 6.88
N ILE A 114 12.65 -12.41 5.89
CA ILE A 114 13.25 -13.05 4.70
C ILE A 114 14.69 -13.49 4.95
N TYR A 115 15.50 -12.62 5.55
CA TYR A 115 16.95 -12.81 5.66
C TYR A 115 17.43 -13.10 7.08
N GLY A 116 16.56 -13.00 8.10
CA GLY A 116 16.91 -13.21 9.50
C GLY A 116 17.71 -12.07 10.13
N ILE A 117 17.90 -10.94 9.44
CA ILE A 117 18.68 -9.80 9.94
C ILE A 117 17.92 -9.15 11.11
N PRO A 118 18.58 -8.89 12.26
CA PRO A 118 17.94 -8.24 13.40
C PRO A 118 17.38 -6.86 13.06
N LYS A 119 16.17 -6.54 13.56
CA LYS A 119 15.47 -5.29 13.25
C LYS A 119 16.28 -4.04 13.63
N TRP A 120 17.07 -4.07 14.71
CA TRP A 120 17.85 -2.92 15.12
C TRP A 120 18.88 -2.47 14.07
N ILE A 121 19.45 -3.41 13.30
CA ILE A 121 20.38 -3.13 12.19
C ILE A 121 19.62 -2.43 11.07
N THR A 122 18.48 -2.97 10.67
CA THR A 122 17.68 -2.43 9.58
C THR A 122 17.04 -1.09 9.96
N TYR A 123 16.61 -0.89 11.21
CA TYR A 123 16.19 0.44 11.69
C TYR A 123 17.33 1.45 11.71
N ALA A 124 18.56 1.04 12.02
CA ALA A 124 19.74 1.92 11.93
C ALA A 124 19.98 2.37 10.47
N TYR A 125 19.83 1.44 9.51
CA TYR A 125 19.92 1.74 8.08
C TYR A 125 18.84 2.71 7.63
N VAL A 126 17.57 2.43 7.96
CA VAL A 126 16.42 3.26 7.54
C VAL A 126 16.54 4.67 8.14
N ARG A 127 16.89 4.80 9.44
CA ARG A 127 17.19 6.10 10.05
C ARG A 127 18.30 6.85 9.33
N TRP A 128 19.39 6.16 8.98
CA TRP A 128 20.49 6.77 8.23
C TRP A 128 20.05 7.20 6.83
N PHE A 129 19.23 6.41 6.17
CA PHE A 129 18.72 6.72 4.83
C PHE A 129 17.89 8.00 4.83
N HIS A 130 16.95 8.13 5.76
CA HIS A 130 16.02 9.26 5.82
C HIS A 130 16.55 10.50 6.55
N LYS A 131 17.67 10.43 7.25
CA LYS A 131 18.14 11.48 8.17
C LYS A 131 18.35 12.87 7.55
N ASP A 132 18.66 12.93 6.26
CA ASP A 132 18.94 14.16 5.52
C ASP A 132 17.75 14.63 4.67
N SER A 133 16.64 13.88 4.71
CA SER A 133 15.36 14.24 4.07
C SER A 133 14.72 15.41 4.81
N THR A 134 14.10 16.33 4.08
CA THR A 134 13.37 17.44 4.70
C THR A 134 12.07 16.97 5.33
N VAL A 135 11.34 16.12 4.61
CA VAL A 135 10.09 15.49 5.06
C VAL A 135 10.13 14.00 4.73
N VAL A 136 9.63 13.19 5.66
CA VAL A 136 9.35 11.76 5.42
C VAL A 136 7.84 11.55 5.40
N LEU A 137 7.29 11.15 4.28
CA LEU A 137 5.89 10.79 4.17
C LEU A 137 5.70 9.30 4.54
N THR A 138 4.73 8.99 5.39
CA THR A 138 4.39 7.62 5.74
C THR A 138 2.88 7.41 5.71
N THR A 139 2.43 6.18 5.73
CA THR A 139 1.05 5.84 5.35
C THR A 139 -0.01 6.26 6.36
N THR A 140 0.28 6.18 7.65
CA THR A 140 -0.70 6.37 8.72
C THR A 140 -0.10 7.07 9.94
N GLN A 141 -0.97 7.56 10.85
CA GLN A 141 -0.53 8.17 12.10
C GLN A 141 0.22 7.16 13.00
N THR A 142 -0.27 5.92 13.07
CA THR A 142 0.43 4.84 13.81
C THR A 142 1.85 4.62 13.30
N MET A 143 2.05 4.71 11.97
CA MET A 143 3.39 4.61 11.40
C MET A 143 4.26 5.83 11.71
N VAL A 144 3.68 7.04 11.80
CA VAL A 144 4.39 8.25 12.27
C VAL A 144 4.91 8.02 13.69
N ASP A 145 4.06 7.50 14.57
CA ASP A 145 4.39 7.29 15.98
C ASP A 145 5.46 6.19 16.13
N GLU A 146 5.34 5.08 15.39
CA GLU A 146 6.35 4.01 15.32
C GLU A 146 7.72 4.56 14.87
N LEU A 147 7.76 5.38 13.82
CA LEU A 147 9.02 5.97 13.34
C LEU A 147 9.63 6.95 14.35
N LYS A 148 8.80 7.72 15.08
CA LYS A 148 9.26 8.61 16.16
C LYS A 148 9.87 7.81 17.33
N GLU A 149 9.22 6.71 17.74
CA GLU A 149 9.76 5.80 18.76
C GLU A 149 11.12 5.24 18.34
N HIS A 150 11.29 4.95 17.05
CA HIS A 150 12.56 4.53 16.47
C HIS A 150 13.54 5.70 16.21
N LYS A 151 13.28 6.89 16.77
CA LYS A 151 14.20 8.07 16.77
C LYS A 151 14.49 8.61 15.37
N PHE A 152 13.50 8.63 14.50
CA PHE A 152 13.58 9.38 13.24
C PHE A 152 13.65 10.87 13.55
N ARG A 153 14.61 11.56 12.90
CA ARG A 153 14.85 13.01 13.12
C ARG A 153 14.06 13.91 12.18
N PRO A 154 13.85 13.56 10.89
CA PRO A 154 13.09 14.38 9.97
C PRO A 154 11.63 14.56 10.42
N ASN A 155 10.97 15.58 9.86
CA ASN A 155 9.54 15.74 10.03
C ASN A 155 8.80 14.59 9.33
N VAL A 156 8.13 13.73 10.12
CA VAL A 156 7.38 12.58 9.63
C VAL A 156 5.91 12.95 9.58
N ILE A 157 5.30 12.84 8.39
CA ILE A 157 3.93 13.28 8.11
C ILE A 157 3.10 12.09 7.62
N PRO A 158 1.87 11.90 8.13
CA PRO A 158 0.96 10.89 7.61
C PRO A 158 0.47 11.30 6.21
N TRP A 159 0.57 10.37 5.28
CA TRP A 159 0.19 10.55 3.89
C TRP A 159 -0.82 9.48 3.48
N THR A 160 -2.06 9.87 3.42
CA THR A 160 -3.22 8.99 3.17
C THR A 160 -3.20 8.37 1.76
N ARG A 161 -4.21 7.57 1.48
CA ARG A 161 -4.50 6.97 0.17
C ARG A 161 -5.93 7.33 -0.25
N GLY A 162 -6.22 7.08 -1.51
CA GLY A 162 -7.55 7.28 -2.07
C GLY A 162 -8.10 6.02 -2.73
N VAL A 163 -9.38 6.08 -3.06
CA VAL A 163 -10.08 5.09 -3.88
C VAL A 163 -10.36 5.70 -5.25
N ASP A 164 -10.08 4.94 -6.30
CA ASP A 164 -10.48 5.26 -7.67
C ASP A 164 -11.92 4.79 -7.89
N ARG A 165 -12.88 5.67 -7.60
CA ARG A 165 -14.31 5.36 -7.70
C ARG A 165 -14.77 5.21 -9.14
N ASP A 166 -14.09 5.83 -10.10
CA ASP A 166 -14.41 5.72 -11.52
C ASP A 166 -14.00 4.34 -12.06
N LEU A 167 -12.93 3.77 -11.51
CA LEU A 167 -12.48 2.43 -11.83
C LEU A 167 -13.35 1.35 -11.15
N LEU A 168 -13.76 1.57 -9.90
CA LEU A 168 -14.54 0.62 -9.10
C LEU A 168 -16.05 0.89 -9.24
N GLN A 169 -16.58 0.71 -10.45
CA GLN A 169 -18.00 0.82 -10.74
C GLN A 169 -18.61 -0.57 -10.87
N PRO A 170 -19.44 -1.01 -9.89
CA PRO A 170 -20.07 -2.33 -9.97
C PRO A 170 -21.07 -2.40 -11.12
N THR A 171 -21.13 -3.55 -11.77
CA THR A 171 -22.10 -3.84 -12.84
C THR A 171 -23.30 -4.63 -12.34
N SER A 172 -23.19 -5.22 -11.15
CA SER A 172 -24.21 -6.03 -10.52
C SER A 172 -24.66 -5.45 -9.18
N HIS A 173 -25.79 -5.92 -8.71
CA HIS A 173 -26.24 -5.77 -7.33
C HIS A 173 -25.85 -6.99 -6.53
N LYS A 174 -25.82 -6.87 -5.19
CA LYS A 174 -25.54 -8.00 -4.30
C LYS A 174 -26.44 -9.17 -4.63
N ALA A 175 -25.83 -10.32 -4.92
CA ALA A 175 -26.55 -11.57 -5.19
C ALA A 175 -27.10 -12.17 -3.88
N ASP A 176 -28.25 -12.82 -3.95
CA ASP A 176 -28.75 -13.61 -2.84
C ASP A 176 -27.87 -14.86 -2.69
N SER A 177 -27.47 -15.16 -1.47
CA SER A 177 -26.65 -16.32 -1.13
C SER A 177 -27.17 -16.95 0.16
N ASP A 178 -27.28 -18.30 0.18
CA ASP A 178 -27.60 -19.05 1.39
C ASP A 178 -26.45 -19.07 2.41
N LYS A 179 -25.24 -18.64 1.99
CA LYS A 179 -24.04 -18.60 2.82
C LYS A 179 -23.54 -17.16 2.95
N THR A 180 -22.95 -16.86 4.09
CA THR A 180 -22.23 -15.61 4.29
C THR A 180 -20.96 -15.59 3.44
N VAL A 181 -20.84 -14.63 2.52
CA VAL A 181 -19.70 -14.47 1.61
C VAL A 181 -18.61 -13.67 2.31
N LEU A 182 -17.47 -14.30 2.54
CA LEU A 182 -16.26 -13.69 3.11
C LEU A 182 -15.25 -13.47 1.99
N LEU A 183 -14.88 -12.20 1.75
CA LEU A 183 -13.99 -11.82 0.68
C LEU A 183 -12.63 -11.39 1.20
N TYR A 184 -11.58 -11.86 0.55
CA TYR A 184 -10.24 -11.26 0.61
C TYR A 184 -9.82 -10.79 -0.79
N VAL A 185 -9.21 -9.63 -0.85
CA VAL A 185 -8.60 -9.10 -2.08
C VAL A 185 -7.15 -8.75 -1.81
N GLY A 186 -6.25 -9.24 -2.66
CA GLY A 186 -4.85 -8.90 -2.57
C GLY A 186 -3.91 -10.02 -2.97
N ARG A 187 -2.62 -9.78 -2.75
CA ARG A 187 -1.58 -10.75 -3.04
C ARG A 187 -1.72 -12.00 -2.14
N VAL A 188 -1.69 -13.18 -2.78
CA VAL A 188 -1.75 -14.46 -2.07
C VAL A 188 -0.34 -14.88 -1.64
N SER A 189 0.09 -14.41 -0.47
CA SER A 189 1.42 -14.63 0.07
C SER A 189 1.39 -14.94 1.57
N LYS A 190 2.43 -15.58 2.07
CA LYS A 190 2.47 -16.11 3.45
C LYS A 190 2.33 -15.03 4.52
N GLU A 191 2.84 -13.82 4.28
CA GLU A 191 2.78 -12.70 5.21
C GLU A 191 1.37 -12.14 5.40
N LYS A 192 0.43 -12.48 4.51
CA LYS A 192 -0.96 -12.02 4.58
C LYS A 192 -1.83 -12.86 5.51
N SER A 193 -1.29 -13.91 6.13
CA SER A 193 -1.97 -14.76 7.12
C SER A 193 -3.29 -15.36 6.63
N LEU A 194 -3.37 -15.70 5.34
CA LEU A 194 -4.59 -16.18 4.71
C LEU A 194 -5.09 -17.54 5.26
N ASP A 195 -4.22 -18.30 5.93
CA ASP A 195 -4.62 -19.53 6.61
C ASP A 195 -5.73 -19.26 7.65
N ASP A 196 -5.71 -18.08 8.32
CA ASP A 196 -6.67 -17.70 9.35
C ASP A 196 -8.09 -17.46 8.77
N LEU A 197 -8.16 -16.98 7.53
CA LEU A 197 -9.41 -16.84 6.79
C LEU A 197 -9.83 -18.18 6.15
N CYS A 198 -8.90 -18.87 5.48
CA CYS A 198 -9.19 -20.07 4.72
C CYS A 198 -9.77 -21.21 5.59
N VAL A 199 -9.34 -21.31 6.86
CA VAL A 199 -9.84 -22.33 7.80
C VAL A 199 -11.34 -22.18 8.05
N LEU A 200 -11.90 -20.98 7.91
CA LEU A 200 -13.34 -20.71 8.10
C LEU A 200 -14.20 -21.35 7.02
N SER A 201 -13.63 -21.72 5.86
CA SER A 201 -14.36 -22.47 4.81
C SER A 201 -14.84 -23.85 5.25
N ASN A 202 -14.30 -24.40 6.35
CA ASN A 202 -14.78 -25.65 6.94
C ASN A 202 -16.14 -25.50 7.65
N ASN A 203 -16.59 -24.29 7.93
CA ASN A 203 -17.90 -24.00 8.48
C ASN A 203 -18.86 -23.75 7.32
N GLU A 204 -19.92 -24.57 7.21
CA GLU A 204 -20.92 -24.53 6.13
C GLU A 204 -21.64 -23.17 6.01
N LYS A 205 -21.66 -22.39 7.08
CA LYS A 205 -22.21 -21.03 7.10
C LYS A 205 -21.47 -20.07 6.16
N TYR A 206 -20.17 -20.30 5.90
CA TYR A 206 -19.33 -19.37 5.16
C TYR A 206 -19.01 -19.85 3.75
N HIS A 207 -18.96 -18.91 2.82
CA HIS A 207 -18.35 -19.05 1.50
C HIS A 207 -17.15 -18.12 1.42
N VAL A 208 -15.94 -18.67 1.37
CA VAL A 208 -14.69 -17.90 1.38
C VAL A 208 -14.20 -17.73 -0.05
N GLN A 209 -14.08 -16.48 -0.48
CA GLN A 209 -13.56 -16.08 -1.79
C GLN A 209 -12.23 -15.31 -1.65
N ILE A 210 -11.25 -15.68 -2.46
CA ILE A 210 -9.95 -15.01 -2.53
C ILE A 210 -9.73 -14.47 -3.95
N VAL A 211 -9.73 -13.14 -4.09
CA VAL A 211 -9.42 -12.44 -5.32
C VAL A 211 -7.95 -11.99 -5.28
N GLY A 212 -7.18 -12.42 -6.25
CA GLY A 212 -5.76 -12.17 -6.36
C GLY A 212 -4.95 -13.41 -6.68
N ASP A 213 -3.65 -13.23 -6.77
CA ASP A 213 -2.71 -14.33 -7.04
C ASP A 213 -1.41 -14.15 -6.23
N GLY A 214 -0.58 -15.17 -6.20
CA GLY A 214 0.71 -15.11 -5.54
C GLY A 214 1.30 -16.47 -5.19
N PRO A 215 2.54 -16.45 -4.66
CA PRO A 215 3.34 -17.67 -4.51
C PRO A 215 2.78 -18.67 -3.49
N TYR A 216 1.85 -18.23 -2.63
CA TYR A 216 1.27 -19.09 -1.59
C TYR A 216 -0.04 -19.76 -2.03
N ARG A 217 -0.63 -19.37 -3.19
CA ARG A 217 -1.92 -19.84 -3.70
C ARG A 217 -2.01 -21.37 -3.80
N LYS A 218 -1.09 -22.00 -4.54
CA LYS A 218 -1.10 -23.47 -4.74
C LYS A 218 -1.10 -24.26 -3.44
N ARG A 219 -0.44 -23.74 -2.40
CA ARG A 219 -0.41 -24.37 -1.08
C ARG A 219 -1.77 -24.26 -0.38
N LEU A 220 -2.39 -23.07 -0.45
CA LEU A 220 -3.72 -22.84 0.15
C LEU A 220 -4.81 -23.66 -0.55
N GLU A 221 -4.83 -23.68 -1.89
CA GLU A 221 -5.77 -24.49 -2.69
C GLU A 221 -5.71 -25.98 -2.29
N LYS A 222 -4.51 -26.52 -2.11
CA LYS A 222 -4.32 -27.90 -1.66
C LYS A 222 -4.82 -28.13 -0.23
N LYS A 223 -4.62 -27.15 0.66
CA LYS A 223 -4.94 -27.28 2.09
C LYS A 223 -6.42 -27.01 2.38
N TYR A 224 -7.03 -26.11 1.62
CA TYR A 224 -8.41 -25.62 1.83
C TYR A 224 -9.24 -25.73 0.53
N PRO A 225 -9.66 -26.93 0.13
CA PRO A 225 -10.31 -27.16 -1.16
C PRO A 225 -11.71 -26.54 -1.29
N LEU A 226 -12.30 -26.06 -0.18
CA LEU A 226 -13.60 -25.40 -0.16
C LEU A 226 -13.50 -23.87 -0.39
N VAL A 227 -12.28 -23.31 -0.41
CA VAL A 227 -12.05 -21.90 -0.70
C VAL A 227 -12.07 -21.66 -2.20
N GLU A 228 -12.80 -20.65 -2.64
CA GLU A 228 -12.80 -20.19 -4.02
C GLU A 228 -11.65 -19.24 -4.31
N PHE A 229 -10.70 -19.65 -5.16
CA PHE A 229 -9.60 -18.83 -5.63
C PHE A 229 -9.89 -18.28 -7.02
N VAL A 230 -10.36 -17.04 -7.09
CA VAL A 230 -10.87 -16.41 -8.33
C VAL A 230 -9.75 -15.98 -9.27
N GLY A 231 -8.54 -15.73 -8.75
CA GLY A 231 -7.44 -15.12 -9.49
C GLY A 231 -7.50 -13.60 -9.47
N TYR A 232 -6.64 -12.95 -10.25
CA TYR A 232 -6.57 -11.50 -10.32
C TYR A 232 -7.81 -10.92 -11.00
N LYS A 233 -8.38 -9.87 -10.39
CA LYS A 233 -9.49 -9.06 -10.92
C LYS A 233 -9.19 -7.59 -10.73
N SER A 234 -9.80 -6.75 -11.56
CA SER A 234 -9.66 -5.29 -11.52
C SER A 234 -10.91 -4.59 -12.04
N GLY A 235 -11.01 -3.30 -11.82
CA GLY A 235 -12.11 -2.49 -12.34
C GLY A 235 -13.48 -2.96 -11.86
N SER A 236 -14.47 -2.99 -12.77
CA SER A 236 -15.84 -3.39 -12.47
C SER A 236 -15.96 -4.84 -12.00
N GLU A 237 -15.18 -5.77 -12.58
CA GLU A 237 -15.19 -7.15 -12.10
C GLU A 237 -14.79 -7.24 -10.61
N LEU A 238 -13.77 -6.50 -10.18
CA LEU A 238 -13.38 -6.44 -8.77
C LEU A 238 -14.45 -5.78 -7.91
N ALA A 239 -15.08 -4.72 -8.42
CA ALA A 239 -16.16 -4.04 -7.71
C ALA A 239 -17.35 -4.96 -7.44
N ASP A 240 -17.71 -5.84 -8.38
CA ASP A 240 -18.79 -6.80 -8.21
C ASP A 240 -18.50 -7.79 -7.05
N TYR A 241 -17.24 -8.26 -6.89
CA TYR A 241 -16.86 -9.08 -5.73
C TYR A 241 -17.03 -8.35 -4.39
N TYR A 242 -16.66 -7.06 -4.33
CA TYR A 242 -16.88 -6.28 -3.11
C TYR A 242 -18.36 -6.05 -2.80
N VAL A 243 -19.20 -5.87 -3.82
CA VAL A 243 -20.65 -5.69 -3.66
C VAL A 243 -21.30 -7.00 -3.17
N ASP A 244 -20.92 -8.14 -3.74
CA ASP A 244 -21.46 -9.45 -3.40
C ASP A 244 -21.03 -9.93 -2.02
N ALA A 245 -19.89 -9.51 -1.53
CA ALA A 245 -19.38 -9.89 -0.22
C ALA A 245 -20.25 -9.34 0.93
N ASP A 246 -20.47 -10.17 1.95
CA ASP A 246 -21.07 -9.74 3.22
C ASP A 246 -20.06 -9.04 4.12
N VAL A 247 -18.83 -9.58 4.16
CA VAL A 247 -17.72 -9.03 4.95
C VAL A 247 -16.43 -9.13 4.13
N PHE A 248 -15.71 -8.02 4.04
CA PHE A 248 -14.34 -8.01 3.59
C PHE A 248 -13.42 -8.37 4.75
N VAL A 249 -12.62 -9.42 4.62
CA VAL A 249 -11.76 -9.92 5.69
C VAL A 249 -10.31 -9.59 5.39
N PHE A 250 -9.67 -8.86 6.31
CA PHE A 250 -8.29 -8.43 6.20
C PHE A 250 -7.42 -9.04 7.31
N PRO A 251 -6.92 -10.28 7.13
CA PRO A 251 -6.17 -11.00 8.17
C PRO A 251 -4.68 -10.60 8.23
N SER A 252 -4.25 -9.63 7.41
CA SER A 252 -2.84 -9.24 7.33
C SER A 252 -2.40 -8.41 8.54
N ALA A 253 -1.27 -8.79 9.13
CA ALA A 253 -0.57 -8.01 10.16
C ALA A 253 0.66 -7.26 9.61
N ALA A 254 0.93 -7.33 8.32
CA ALA A 254 2.17 -6.83 7.71
C ALA A 254 2.00 -5.53 6.91
N ASP A 255 0.77 -5.13 6.64
CA ASP A 255 0.49 -3.94 5.85
C ASP A 255 0.62 -2.66 6.69
N THR A 256 1.04 -1.59 6.03
CA THR A 256 1.14 -0.25 6.65
C THR A 256 -0.11 0.60 6.42
N PHE A 257 -0.98 0.22 5.47
CA PHE A 257 -2.25 0.88 5.18
C PHE A 257 -3.33 -0.15 4.80
N GLY A 258 -3.28 -0.74 3.60
CA GLY A 258 -4.30 -1.64 3.07
C GLY A 258 -5.33 -0.87 2.22
N ILE A 259 -4.95 -0.47 1.00
CA ILE A 259 -5.85 0.25 0.06
C ILE A 259 -7.15 -0.54 -0.15
N VAL A 260 -7.08 -1.86 -0.21
CA VAL A 260 -8.24 -2.77 -0.36
C VAL A 260 -9.29 -2.63 0.76
N ILE A 261 -8.89 -2.14 1.95
CA ILE A 261 -9.84 -1.84 3.05
C ILE A 261 -10.76 -0.69 2.65
N ILE A 262 -10.17 0.40 2.15
CA ILE A 262 -10.96 1.57 1.72
C ILE A 262 -11.71 1.31 0.42
N GLU A 263 -11.22 0.42 -0.45
CA GLU A 263 -11.97 -0.06 -1.62
C GLU A 263 -13.23 -0.82 -1.19
N ALA A 264 -13.12 -1.78 -0.27
CA ALA A 264 -14.27 -2.50 0.29
C ALA A 264 -15.30 -1.53 0.90
N MET A 265 -14.84 -0.59 1.74
CA MET A 265 -15.70 0.43 2.33
C MET A 265 -16.40 1.31 1.28
N SER A 266 -15.72 1.61 0.16
CA SER A 266 -16.27 2.45 -0.90
C SER A 266 -17.42 1.79 -1.67
N LEU A 267 -17.59 0.49 -1.50
CA LEU A 267 -18.68 -0.31 -2.05
C LEU A 267 -19.62 -0.82 -0.96
N GLY A 268 -19.52 -0.24 0.25
CA GLY A 268 -20.38 -0.54 1.37
C GLY A 268 -20.11 -1.90 2.01
N CYS A 269 -18.97 -2.54 1.73
CA CYS A 269 -18.61 -3.81 2.36
C CYS A 269 -17.91 -3.57 3.70
N PRO A 270 -18.47 -4.03 4.85
CA PRO A 270 -17.85 -3.87 6.15
C PRO A 270 -16.59 -4.70 6.28
N VAL A 271 -15.63 -4.21 7.08
CA VAL A 271 -14.28 -4.78 7.16
C VAL A 271 -14.04 -5.45 8.50
N ALA A 272 -13.70 -6.74 8.48
CA ALA A 272 -13.20 -7.49 9.63
C ALA A 272 -11.67 -7.60 9.56
N ALA A 273 -10.97 -7.18 10.62
CA ALA A 273 -9.51 -7.15 10.65
C ALA A 273 -8.93 -7.41 12.05
N TYR A 274 -7.64 -7.72 12.11
CA TYR A 274 -6.89 -7.67 13.36
C TYR A 274 -6.61 -6.21 13.78
N PRO A 275 -6.52 -5.91 15.10
CA PRO A 275 -6.17 -4.56 15.61
C PRO A 275 -4.67 -4.29 15.46
N VAL A 276 -4.22 -4.04 14.24
CA VAL A 276 -2.81 -3.83 13.86
C VAL A 276 -2.66 -2.54 13.07
N PRO A 277 -1.44 -1.96 12.94
CA PRO A 277 -1.20 -0.80 12.08
C PRO A 277 -1.77 -0.98 10.66
N GLY A 278 -2.31 0.08 10.11
CA GLY A 278 -3.13 0.06 8.90
C GLY A 278 -4.61 0.01 9.28
N PRO A 279 -5.19 -1.16 9.63
CA PRO A 279 -6.57 -1.24 10.12
C PRO A 279 -6.93 -0.26 11.24
N ILE A 280 -6.08 -0.10 12.26
CA ILE A 280 -6.33 0.82 13.39
C ILE A 280 -6.54 2.27 12.93
N ASP A 281 -5.85 2.70 11.88
CA ASP A 281 -5.92 4.07 11.38
C ASP A 281 -7.12 4.31 10.42
N ILE A 282 -7.72 3.22 9.91
CA ILE A 282 -8.75 3.27 8.87
C ILE A 282 -10.11 2.90 9.41
N ILE A 283 -10.17 1.85 10.25
CA ILE A 283 -11.42 1.29 10.76
C ILE A 283 -11.91 2.09 11.96
N GLU A 284 -13.11 2.61 11.84
CA GLU A 284 -13.90 3.18 12.94
C GLU A 284 -14.76 2.05 13.52
N GLN A 285 -14.32 1.53 14.69
CA GLN A 285 -14.93 0.37 15.35
C GLN A 285 -16.46 0.51 15.48
N GLY A 286 -17.20 -0.47 14.96
CA GLY A 286 -18.67 -0.49 15.00
C GLY A 286 -19.36 0.42 13.98
N ARG A 287 -18.60 1.12 13.13
CA ARG A 287 -19.18 2.02 12.11
C ARG A 287 -18.94 1.50 10.69
N ASN A 288 -17.69 1.20 10.33
CA ASN A 288 -17.31 0.75 8.99
C ASN A 288 -16.57 -0.58 8.99
N GLY A 289 -16.31 -1.12 10.18
CA GLY A 289 -15.68 -2.41 10.36
C GLY A 289 -15.50 -2.74 11.84
N ILE A 290 -14.98 -3.92 12.08
CA ILE A 290 -14.69 -4.46 13.41
C ILE A 290 -13.26 -4.97 13.43
N MET A 291 -12.52 -4.58 14.44
CA MET A 291 -11.20 -5.13 14.74
C MET A 291 -11.29 -5.97 16.00
N ASP A 292 -10.86 -7.22 15.92
CA ASP A 292 -10.81 -8.16 17.05
C ASP A 292 -9.62 -9.12 16.89
N PRO A 293 -8.93 -9.53 17.97
CA PRO A 293 -7.91 -10.59 17.91
C PRO A 293 -8.47 -11.93 17.43
N ASN A 294 -9.77 -12.17 17.60
CA ASN A 294 -10.50 -13.30 17.02
C ASN A 294 -11.22 -12.85 15.72
N LEU A 295 -10.73 -13.34 14.59
CA LEU A 295 -11.24 -12.93 13.28
C LEU A 295 -12.71 -13.31 13.07
N GLU A 296 -13.15 -14.47 13.59
CA GLU A 296 -14.55 -14.91 13.49
C GLU A 296 -15.48 -14.00 14.29
N THR A 297 -15.08 -13.56 15.49
CA THR A 297 -15.80 -12.54 16.26
C THR A 297 -15.93 -11.24 15.47
N ALA A 298 -14.86 -10.79 14.85
CA ALA A 298 -14.88 -9.57 14.02
C ALA A 298 -15.88 -9.72 12.86
N ILE A 299 -15.90 -10.86 12.19
CA ILE A 299 -16.82 -11.17 11.08
C ILE A 299 -18.29 -11.14 11.54
N GLU A 300 -18.61 -11.83 12.64
CA GLU A 300 -19.98 -11.90 13.18
C GLU A 300 -20.53 -10.51 13.55
N GLU A 301 -19.69 -9.66 14.13
CA GLU A 301 -20.07 -8.28 14.46
C GLU A 301 -20.17 -7.39 13.21
N CYS A 302 -19.36 -7.62 12.18
CA CYS A 302 -19.44 -6.90 10.89
C CYS A 302 -20.79 -7.12 10.20
N LEU A 303 -21.39 -8.32 10.32
CA LEU A 303 -22.69 -8.65 9.71
C LEU A 303 -23.85 -7.79 10.26
N LYS A 304 -23.66 -7.13 11.40
CA LYS A 304 -24.67 -6.25 12.03
C LYS A 304 -24.56 -4.81 11.56
N LEU A 305 -23.52 -4.47 10.79
CA LEU A 305 -23.26 -3.09 10.38
C LEU A 305 -24.13 -2.67 9.19
N ASP A 306 -24.54 -1.40 9.20
CA ASP A 306 -25.25 -0.77 8.10
C ASP A 306 -24.30 -0.47 6.94
N ARG A 307 -24.46 -1.16 5.82
CA ARG A 307 -23.64 -0.99 4.60
C ARG A 307 -23.64 0.43 4.06
N HIS A 308 -24.74 1.19 4.21
CA HIS A 308 -24.81 2.58 3.79
C HIS A 308 -23.88 3.47 4.64
N ARG A 309 -23.83 3.24 5.95
CA ARG A 309 -22.90 3.94 6.84
C ARG A 309 -21.44 3.59 6.51
N VAL A 310 -21.16 2.34 6.18
CA VAL A 310 -19.84 1.91 5.70
C VAL A 310 -19.46 2.70 4.46
N TYR A 311 -20.32 2.75 3.45
CA TYR A 311 -20.14 3.48 2.20
C TYR A 311 -19.83 4.98 2.46
N ILE A 312 -20.66 5.66 3.26
CA ILE A 312 -20.46 7.09 3.57
C ILE A 312 -19.12 7.32 4.25
N SER A 313 -18.66 6.44 5.14
CA SER A 313 -17.39 6.59 5.85
C SER A 313 -16.18 6.64 4.92
N SER A 314 -16.31 6.10 3.70
CA SER A 314 -15.24 6.04 2.73
C SER A 314 -14.99 7.33 1.94
N PHE A 315 -15.88 8.32 2.01
CA PHE A 315 -15.76 9.56 1.22
C PHE A 315 -14.54 10.41 1.56
N ARG A 316 -13.98 10.26 2.76
CA ARG A 316 -12.73 10.93 3.15
C ARG A 316 -11.50 10.41 2.41
N TRP A 317 -11.57 9.22 1.82
CA TRP A 317 -10.46 8.57 1.13
C TRP A 317 -10.47 8.90 -0.36
N THR A 318 -9.88 10.02 -0.74
CA THR A 318 -9.79 10.47 -2.13
C THR A 318 -8.34 10.64 -2.57
N TRP A 319 -8.08 10.42 -3.86
CA TRP A 319 -6.76 10.68 -4.43
C TRP A 319 -6.44 12.18 -4.48
N GLU A 320 -7.46 13.03 -4.52
CA GLU A 320 -7.29 14.48 -4.40
C GLU A 320 -6.71 14.86 -3.02
N ASN A 321 -7.29 14.38 -1.91
CA ASN A 321 -6.73 14.59 -0.57
C ASN A 321 -5.30 14.03 -0.45
N CYS A 322 -5.04 12.88 -1.06
CA CYS A 322 -3.69 12.29 -1.10
C CYS A 322 -2.71 13.20 -1.85
N TRP A 323 -3.12 13.78 -2.97
CA TRP A 323 -2.34 14.73 -3.75
C TRP A 323 -2.08 16.02 -2.99
N GLU A 324 -3.10 16.63 -2.36
CA GLU A 324 -2.95 17.86 -1.59
C GLU A 324 -1.89 17.70 -0.47
N ILE A 325 -1.95 16.59 0.29
CA ILE A 325 -0.93 16.32 1.30
C ILE A 325 0.46 16.18 0.66
N PHE A 326 0.57 15.49 -0.46
CA PHE A 326 1.85 15.34 -1.18
C PHE A 326 2.38 16.68 -1.66
N LYS A 327 1.54 17.45 -2.36
CA LYS A 327 1.85 18.77 -2.92
C LYS A 327 2.30 19.77 -1.85
N ASP A 328 1.55 19.86 -0.74
CA ASP A 328 1.82 20.82 0.34
C ASP A 328 3.14 20.53 1.08
N ASN A 329 3.65 19.31 0.93
CA ASN A 329 4.92 18.90 1.50
C ASN A 329 6.08 18.84 0.47
N LEU A 330 5.86 19.26 -0.77
CA LEU A 330 6.94 19.38 -1.74
C LEU A 330 7.92 20.50 -1.35
N ILE A 331 9.20 20.19 -1.34
CA ILE A 331 10.26 21.14 -1.03
C ILE A 331 11.11 21.36 -2.28
N SER A 332 11.29 22.63 -2.69
CA SER A 332 12.16 22.98 -3.83
C SER A 332 13.57 22.42 -3.62
N ILE A 333 14.17 21.88 -4.68
CA ILE A 333 15.53 21.31 -4.63
C ILE A 333 16.59 22.35 -4.28
N LYS A 334 16.38 23.64 -4.62
CA LYS A 334 17.28 24.73 -4.29
C LYS A 334 16.67 25.54 -3.15
N PRO A 335 17.45 25.86 -2.10
CA PRO A 335 17.01 26.86 -1.13
C PRO A 335 16.80 28.19 -1.85
N HIS A 336 15.72 28.88 -1.56
CA HIS A 336 15.45 30.24 -2.03
C HIS A 336 16.48 31.22 -1.49
#